data_452e9559570e5e9799b7359a595c44cd
#
_entry.id   452e9559570e5e9799b7359a595c44cd
#
_cell.length_a   1.000
_cell.length_b   1.000
_cell.length_c   1.000
_cell.angle_alpha   90.00
_cell.angle_beta   90.00
_cell.angle_gamma   90.00
#
_symmetry.space_group_name_H-M   'P 1'
#
loop_
_entity.id
_entity.type
_entity.pdbx_description
1 polymer ?
#
loop_
_entity_poly.entity_id
_entity_poly.type
_entity_poly.pdbx_seq_one_letter_code
_entity_poly.pdbx_strand_id
1 'polypeptide(L)'
;MQRIEKMSLWERVYVPEILRGLSVTGYHFWRNLIIHILHTFGLAKSLQAAVTIQYPEQRAVYPDTFRGRHRLTLNQNDTANCTACFLCATACPAECIYIEAGEDLTSIEKYAVRYEIDTLRCIYCGLCVEACPCDAIRMDTGLHPANLGFTRKDFVEDKKVLTDRSRELAAKGKERLYEESVSRYRKV
;
A
#
# COMPACT_ATOMS: atom_id res chain seq x y z
N MET A 1 -2.56 19.97 -21.86
CA MET A 1 -3.67 20.90 -22.21
C MET A 1 -4.89 20.06 -22.57
N GLN A 2 -5.90 19.98 -21.69
CA GLN A 2 -7.17 19.32 -22.01
C GLN A 2 -7.90 20.21 -23.03
N ARG A 3 -8.29 19.63 -24.15
CA ARG A 3 -9.12 20.29 -25.17
C ARG A 3 -10.47 20.58 -24.52
N ILE A 4 -10.81 21.85 -24.36
CA ILE A 4 -12.17 22.25 -23.95
C ILE A 4 -13.07 21.97 -25.15
N GLU A 5 -13.74 20.83 -25.14
CA GLU A 5 -14.76 20.51 -26.13
C GLU A 5 -15.92 21.51 -25.99
N LYS A 6 -16.40 22.00 -27.12
CA LYS A 6 -17.54 22.93 -27.13
C LYS A 6 -18.77 22.16 -26.65
N MET A 7 -19.30 22.56 -25.50
CA MET A 7 -20.52 21.97 -24.97
C MET A 7 -21.68 22.05 -25.98
N SER A 8 -22.37 20.96 -26.13
CA SER A 8 -23.60 20.85 -26.93
C SER A 8 -24.70 21.75 -26.36
N LEU A 9 -25.70 22.11 -27.18
CA LEU A 9 -26.84 22.91 -26.70
C LEU A 9 -27.59 22.23 -25.53
N TRP A 10 -27.66 20.90 -25.52
CA TRP A 10 -28.25 20.12 -24.43
C TRP A 10 -27.45 20.18 -23.13
N GLU A 11 -26.13 20.22 -23.21
CA GLU A 11 -25.24 20.39 -22.05
C GLU A 11 -25.28 21.82 -21.49
N ARG A 12 -25.68 22.81 -22.31
CA ARG A 12 -25.90 24.18 -21.86
C ARG A 12 -27.22 24.35 -21.12
N VAL A 13 -28.20 23.51 -21.39
CA VAL A 13 -29.50 23.51 -20.67
C VAL A 13 -29.31 22.66 -19.41
N TYR A 14 -29.14 23.30 -18.28
CA TYR A 14 -28.80 22.70 -16.99
C TYR A 14 -29.79 21.61 -16.51
N VAL A 15 -31.08 21.75 -16.87
CA VAL A 15 -32.15 20.88 -16.41
C VAL A 15 -32.04 19.41 -16.87
N PRO A 16 -31.68 19.08 -18.13
CA PRO A 16 -31.49 17.69 -18.55
C PRO A 16 -30.38 16.97 -17.81
N GLU A 17 -29.28 17.64 -17.50
CA GLU A 17 -28.18 17.05 -16.74
C GLU A 17 -28.55 16.78 -15.26
N ILE A 18 -29.38 17.66 -14.65
CA ILE A 18 -29.93 17.41 -13.32
C ILE A 18 -30.83 16.16 -13.35
N LEU A 19 -31.73 16.06 -14.32
CA LEU A 19 -32.62 14.90 -14.46
C LEU A 19 -31.84 13.60 -14.70
N ARG A 20 -30.78 13.65 -15.48
CA ARG A 20 -29.87 12.53 -15.70
C ARG A 20 -29.18 12.10 -14.39
N GLY A 21 -28.63 13.04 -13.65
CA GLY A 21 -28.02 12.79 -12.32
C GLY A 21 -29.03 12.19 -11.36
N LEU A 22 -30.24 12.75 -11.31
CA LEU A 22 -31.32 12.27 -10.44
C LEU A 22 -31.78 10.87 -10.84
N SER A 23 -31.81 10.53 -12.13
CA SER A 23 -32.15 9.19 -12.59
C SER A 23 -31.13 8.15 -12.17
N VAL A 24 -29.83 8.47 -12.20
CA VAL A 24 -28.75 7.57 -11.75
C VAL A 24 -28.87 7.31 -10.25
N THR A 25 -29.01 8.36 -9.44
CA THR A 25 -29.17 8.23 -7.99
C THR A 25 -30.45 7.51 -7.61
N GLY A 26 -31.55 7.81 -8.29
CA GLY A 26 -32.84 7.13 -8.12
C GLY A 26 -32.76 5.64 -8.43
N TYR A 27 -32.10 5.25 -9.52
CA TYR A 27 -31.87 3.84 -9.85
C TYR A 27 -31.08 3.11 -8.74
N HIS A 28 -30.00 3.68 -8.24
CA HIS A 28 -29.23 3.09 -7.14
C HIS A 28 -30.04 2.99 -5.85
N PHE A 29 -30.82 4.01 -5.54
CA PHE A 29 -31.71 4.01 -4.37
C PHE A 29 -32.72 2.84 -4.43
N TRP A 30 -33.48 2.74 -5.54
CA TRP A 30 -34.50 1.70 -5.67
C TRP A 30 -33.89 0.29 -5.72
N ARG A 31 -32.79 0.12 -6.45
CA ARG A 31 -32.08 -1.15 -6.50
C ARG A 31 -31.64 -1.60 -5.10
N ASN A 32 -31.01 -0.71 -4.34
CA ASN A 32 -30.50 -1.03 -3.00
C ASN A 32 -31.66 -1.29 -2.04
N LEU A 33 -32.73 -0.50 -2.11
CA LEU A 33 -33.92 -0.70 -1.28
C LEU A 33 -34.55 -2.08 -1.51
N ILE A 34 -34.73 -2.48 -2.78
CA ILE A 34 -35.26 -3.79 -3.15
C ILE A 34 -34.36 -4.91 -2.62
N ILE A 35 -33.04 -4.81 -2.80
CA ILE A 35 -32.11 -5.81 -2.29
C ILE A 35 -32.18 -5.91 -0.76
N HIS A 36 -32.26 -4.79 -0.04
CA HIS A 36 -32.42 -4.80 1.42
C HIS A 36 -33.71 -5.48 1.87
N ILE A 37 -34.82 -5.22 1.19
CA ILE A 37 -36.09 -5.89 1.46
C ILE A 37 -35.97 -7.41 1.21
N LEU A 38 -35.33 -7.81 0.10
CA LEU A 38 -35.10 -9.22 -0.19
C LEU A 38 -34.19 -9.89 0.82
N HIS A 39 -33.18 -9.19 1.34
CA HIS A 39 -32.31 -9.68 2.43
C HIS A 39 -33.11 -9.95 3.70
N THR A 40 -34.05 -9.07 4.05
CA THR A 40 -34.93 -9.25 5.22
C THR A 40 -35.76 -10.53 5.11
N PHE A 41 -36.16 -10.92 3.90
CA PHE A 41 -36.85 -12.18 3.63
C PHE A 41 -35.89 -13.37 3.37
N GLY A 42 -34.56 -13.18 3.44
CA GLY A 42 -33.58 -14.24 3.24
C GLY A 42 -33.34 -14.70 1.81
N LEU A 43 -33.94 -14.02 0.81
CA LEU A 43 -33.99 -14.42 -0.60
C LEU A 43 -32.76 -14.00 -1.44
N ALA A 44 -31.94 -13.06 -1.00
CA ALA A 44 -30.86 -12.48 -1.84
C ALA A 44 -29.52 -12.39 -1.13
N LYS A 45 -29.11 -13.43 -0.39
CA LYS A 45 -27.87 -13.45 0.43
C LYS A 45 -26.57 -13.21 -0.37
N SER A 46 -26.57 -13.47 -1.69
CA SER A 46 -25.37 -13.29 -2.53
C SER A 46 -25.27 -11.90 -3.17
N LEU A 47 -26.33 -11.07 -3.11
CA LEU A 47 -26.33 -9.74 -3.71
C LEU A 47 -25.96 -8.69 -2.67
N GLN A 48 -24.89 -7.94 -2.90
CA GLN A 48 -24.54 -6.80 -2.04
C GLN A 48 -25.44 -5.60 -2.37
N ALA A 49 -26.18 -5.13 -1.37
CA ALA A 49 -27.01 -3.93 -1.47
C ALA A 49 -26.19 -2.64 -1.37
N ALA A 50 -25.09 -2.66 -0.59
CA ALA A 50 -24.20 -1.53 -0.41
C ALA A 50 -22.75 -1.95 -0.65
N VAL A 51 -21.94 -1.01 -1.18
CA VAL A 51 -20.50 -1.20 -1.43
C VAL A 51 -19.67 -0.92 -0.16
N THR A 52 -20.33 -0.64 0.95
CA THR A 52 -19.68 -0.33 2.23
C THR A 52 -19.08 -1.58 2.86
N ILE A 53 -17.82 -1.45 3.31
CA ILE A 53 -17.12 -2.49 4.06
C ILE A 53 -17.40 -2.27 5.54
N GLN A 54 -17.91 -3.29 6.22
CA GLN A 54 -18.21 -3.23 7.66
C GLN A 54 -16.92 -3.51 8.45
N TYR A 55 -16.12 -2.48 8.65
CA TYR A 55 -14.93 -2.57 9.51
C TYR A 55 -15.36 -2.53 11.00
N PRO A 56 -14.81 -3.35 11.88
CA PRO A 56 -13.65 -4.25 11.71
C PRO A 56 -13.96 -5.68 11.25
N GLU A 57 -15.25 -6.06 11.11
CA GLU A 57 -15.67 -7.43 10.79
C GLU A 57 -15.24 -7.82 9.37
N GLN A 58 -15.27 -6.87 8.46
CA GLN A 58 -14.79 -7.02 7.09
C GLN A 58 -13.62 -6.08 6.85
N ARG A 59 -12.56 -6.60 6.24
CA ARG A 59 -11.40 -5.80 5.81
C ARG A 59 -11.38 -5.67 4.30
N ALA A 60 -10.99 -4.49 3.82
CA ALA A 60 -10.75 -4.29 2.40
C ALA A 60 -9.63 -5.21 1.90
N VAL A 61 -9.83 -5.79 0.72
CA VAL A 61 -8.77 -6.50 0.01
C VAL A 61 -7.95 -5.46 -0.74
N TYR A 62 -6.71 -5.28 -0.34
CA TYR A 62 -5.80 -4.33 -0.99
C TYR A 62 -5.18 -4.97 -2.25
N PRO A 63 -5.01 -4.19 -3.33
CA PRO A 63 -4.27 -4.65 -4.50
C PRO A 63 -2.77 -4.83 -4.16
N ASP A 64 -2.07 -5.60 -4.98
CA ASP A 64 -0.62 -5.87 -4.80
C ASP A 64 0.24 -4.60 -4.89
N THR A 65 -0.29 -3.54 -5.52
CA THR A 65 0.34 -2.22 -5.61
C THR A 65 0.11 -1.34 -4.39
N PHE A 66 -0.61 -1.83 -3.37
CA PHE A 66 -0.88 -1.06 -2.16
C PHE A 66 0.40 -0.75 -1.39
N ARG A 67 0.61 0.53 -1.08
CA ARG A 67 1.75 1.01 -0.31
C ARG A 67 1.47 0.89 1.18
N GLY A 68 1.76 -0.29 1.73
CA GLY A 68 1.63 -0.58 3.16
C GLY A 68 2.87 -0.18 3.97
N ARG A 69 2.96 -0.72 5.20
CA ARG A 69 4.13 -0.52 6.07
C ARG A 69 5.38 -1.11 5.43
N HIS A 70 6.51 -0.48 5.69
CA HIS A 70 7.80 -0.90 5.17
C HIS A 70 8.25 -2.24 5.76
N ARG A 71 9.02 -2.98 4.98
CA ARG A 71 9.80 -4.14 5.41
C ARG A 71 11.17 -4.13 4.74
N LEU A 72 12.15 -4.77 5.35
CA LEU A 72 13.44 -5.08 4.73
C LEU A 72 13.45 -6.52 4.27
N THR A 73 13.77 -6.76 3.00
CA THR A 73 13.93 -8.10 2.44
C THR A 73 15.16 -8.79 3.03
N LEU A 74 15.06 -10.10 3.18
CA LEU A 74 16.09 -10.94 3.75
C LEU A 74 16.73 -11.80 2.64
N ASN A 75 18.01 -12.06 2.77
CA ASN A 75 18.71 -13.04 1.96
C ASN A 75 18.57 -14.46 2.55
N GLN A 76 19.19 -15.44 1.89
CA GLN A 76 19.15 -16.84 2.34
C GLN A 76 19.77 -17.07 3.74
N ASN A 77 20.63 -16.16 4.20
CA ASN A 77 21.29 -16.22 5.50
C ASN A 77 20.52 -15.45 6.58
N ASP A 78 19.25 -15.10 6.33
CA ASP A 78 18.37 -14.33 7.26
C ASP A 78 18.92 -12.94 7.61
N THR A 79 19.79 -12.38 6.77
CA THR A 79 20.31 -11.02 6.89
C THR A 79 19.61 -10.09 5.90
N ALA A 80 19.51 -8.79 6.25
CA ALA A 80 18.88 -7.82 5.37
C ALA A 80 19.71 -7.60 4.09
N ASN A 81 19.05 -7.55 2.93
CA ASN A 81 19.68 -7.30 1.62
C ASN A 81 20.25 -5.87 1.47
N CYS A 82 20.16 -5.05 2.50
CA CYS A 82 20.55 -3.65 2.48
C CYS A 82 22.07 -3.48 2.54
N THR A 83 22.64 -2.88 1.49
CA THR A 83 24.08 -2.57 1.37
C THR A 83 24.42 -1.16 1.87
N ALA A 84 23.52 -0.51 2.59
CA ALA A 84 23.71 0.85 3.11
C ALA A 84 24.19 1.86 2.05
N CYS A 85 23.59 1.86 0.86
CA CYS A 85 23.96 2.76 -0.24
C CYS A 85 23.37 4.18 -0.10
N PHE A 86 22.48 4.42 0.88
CA PHE A 86 21.80 5.70 1.17
C PHE A 86 20.83 6.22 0.10
N LEU A 87 20.66 5.57 -1.04
CA LEU A 87 19.79 6.06 -2.12
C LEU A 87 18.33 6.23 -1.67
N CYS A 88 17.82 5.33 -0.84
CA CYS A 88 16.46 5.45 -0.29
C CYS A 88 16.31 6.63 0.67
N ALA A 89 17.34 6.97 1.44
CA ALA A 89 17.34 8.14 2.32
C ALA A 89 17.40 9.43 1.51
N THR A 90 18.23 9.49 0.46
CA THR A 90 18.35 10.64 -0.44
C THR A 90 17.08 10.88 -1.25
N ALA A 91 16.40 9.82 -1.70
CA ALA A 91 15.15 9.91 -2.46
C ALA A 91 13.93 10.25 -1.59
N CYS A 92 14.07 10.23 -0.27
CA CYS A 92 12.95 10.46 0.65
C CYS A 92 12.61 11.95 0.77
N PRO A 93 11.43 12.42 0.30
CA PRO A 93 11.06 13.84 0.39
C PRO A 93 10.77 14.29 1.82
N ALA A 94 10.50 13.35 2.73
CA ALA A 94 10.20 13.63 4.14
C ALA A 94 11.42 13.46 5.05
N GLU A 95 12.58 13.06 4.50
CA GLU A 95 13.83 12.83 5.24
C GLU A 95 13.61 11.97 6.50
N CYS A 96 12.84 10.89 6.35
CA CYS A 96 12.41 10.05 7.47
C CYS A 96 13.22 8.75 7.63
N ILE A 97 14.26 8.55 6.80
CA ILE A 97 15.07 7.33 6.79
C ILE A 97 16.47 7.64 7.31
N TYR A 98 16.88 6.93 8.35
CA TYR A 98 18.21 7.03 8.95
C TYR A 98 18.97 5.72 8.75
N ILE A 99 20.20 5.81 8.26
CA ILE A 99 21.04 4.67 7.97
C ILE A 99 22.43 4.92 8.54
N GLU A 100 22.98 3.92 9.24
CA GLU A 100 24.40 3.86 9.60
C GLU A 100 25.02 2.66 8.89
N ALA A 101 26.06 2.91 8.10
CA ALA A 101 26.77 1.87 7.39
C ALA A 101 27.86 1.25 8.28
N GLY A 102 28.01 -0.07 8.18
CA GLY A 102 29.16 -0.80 8.69
C GLY A 102 29.85 -1.53 7.55
N GLU A 103 31.10 -1.91 7.77
CA GLU A 103 31.89 -2.71 6.86
C GLU A 103 32.26 -4.02 7.55
N ASP A 104 32.07 -5.12 6.84
CA ASP A 104 32.56 -6.41 7.31
C ASP A 104 33.97 -6.61 6.74
N LEU A 105 34.96 -6.69 7.65
CA LEU A 105 36.37 -6.86 7.29
C LEU A 105 36.66 -8.19 6.61
N THR A 106 35.75 -9.16 6.73
CA THR A 106 35.91 -10.51 6.15
C THR A 106 35.36 -10.62 4.74
N SER A 107 34.27 -9.93 4.41
CA SER A 107 33.59 -10.01 3.11
C SER A 107 33.73 -8.76 2.24
N ILE A 108 34.32 -7.67 2.79
CA ILE A 108 34.43 -6.36 2.10
C ILE A 108 33.06 -5.81 1.69
N GLU A 109 32.01 -6.30 2.28
CA GLU A 109 30.65 -5.89 1.98
C GLU A 109 30.17 -4.83 2.98
N LYS A 110 29.51 -3.80 2.43
CA LYS A 110 28.83 -2.80 3.26
C LYS A 110 27.45 -3.33 3.65
N TYR A 111 27.10 -3.09 4.92
CA TYR A 111 25.77 -3.42 5.42
C TYR A 111 25.23 -2.30 6.31
N ALA A 112 23.91 -2.25 6.48
CA ALA A 112 23.31 -1.31 7.41
C ALA A 112 23.41 -1.85 8.83
N VAL A 113 24.23 -1.21 9.68
CA VAL A 113 24.29 -1.46 11.12
C VAL A 113 22.98 -1.00 11.75
N ARG A 114 22.58 0.23 11.44
CA ARG A 114 21.34 0.84 11.87
C ARG A 114 20.53 1.24 10.66
N TYR A 115 19.24 0.94 10.69
CA TYR A 115 18.27 1.35 9.68
C TYR A 115 16.96 1.69 10.40
N GLU A 116 16.55 2.93 10.33
CA GLU A 116 15.36 3.42 11.02
C GLU A 116 14.49 4.23 10.10
N ILE A 117 13.17 4.10 10.26
CA ILE A 117 12.16 4.88 9.55
C ILE A 117 11.26 5.56 10.57
N ASP A 118 11.22 6.89 10.55
CA ASP A 118 10.24 7.68 11.31
C ASP A 118 8.89 7.66 10.59
N THR A 119 7.99 6.80 11.04
CA THR A 119 6.67 6.60 10.41
C THR A 119 5.72 7.77 10.60
N LEU A 120 5.96 8.68 11.56
CA LEU A 120 5.20 9.92 11.70
C LEU A 120 5.55 10.96 10.62
N ARG A 121 6.80 10.94 10.13
CA ARG A 121 7.21 11.80 9.01
C ARG A 121 6.91 11.18 7.67
N CYS A 122 6.88 9.86 7.59
CA CYS A 122 6.71 9.13 6.35
C CYS A 122 5.34 9.41 5.71
N ILE A 123 5.34 9.81 4.44
CA ILE A 123 4.12 10.03 3.63
C ILE A 123 3.73 8.80 2.79
N TYR A 124 4.40 7.69 2.95
CA TYR A 124 4.16 6.43 2.24
C TYR A 124 4.14 6.57 0.71
N CYS A 125 4.97 7.45 0.14
CA CYS A 125 5.05 7.73 -1.30
C CYS A 125 5.68 6.61 -2.13
N GLY A 126 6.50 5.73 -1.53
CA GLY A 126 7.15 4.60 -2.20
C GLY A 126 8.43 4.94 -2.97
N LEU A 127 8.89 6.20 -3.02
CA LEU A 127 10.12 6.59 -3.73
C LEU A 127 11.36 5.87 -3.19
N CYS A 128 11.39 5.51 -1.91
CA CYS A 128 12.47 4.71 -1.32
C CYS A 128 12.55 3.30 -1.89
N VAL A 129 11.40 2.71 -2.27
CA VAL A 129 11.35 1.39 -2.92
C VAL A 129 11.87 1.49 -4.35
N GLU A 130 11.45 2.50 -5.09
CA GLU A 130 11.88 2.74 -6.47
C GLU A 130 13.38 3.06 -6.57
N ALA A 131 13.93 3.80 -5.59
CA ALA A 131 15.33 4.18 -5.55
C ALA A 131 16.28 3.04 -5.08
N CYS A 132 15.77 1.96 -4.54
CA CYS A 132 16.61 0.89 -3.97
C CYS A 132 17.16 -0.05 -5.05
N PRO A 133 18.49 -0.07 -5.32
CA PRO A 133 19.04 -0.93 -6.36
C PRO A 133 19.08 -2.41 -5.95
N CYS A 134 19.13 -2.69 -4.65
CA CYS A 134 19.20 -4.04 -4.09
C CYS A 134 17.82 -4.61 -3.75
N ASP A 135 16.76 -3.84 -4.02
CA ASP A 135 15.39 -4.22 -3.68
C ASP A 135 15.22 -4.61 -2.19
N ALA A 136 15.99 -3.95 -1.34
CA ALA A 136 16.06 -4.26 0.07
C ALA A 136 14.86 -3.71 0.86
N ILE A 137 14.30 -2.56 0.47
CA ILE A 137 13.13 -1.97 1.12
C ILE A 137 11.88 -2.17 0.27
N ARG A 138 10.78 -2.58 0.90
CA ARG A 138 9.50 -2.82 0.26
C ARG A 138 8.34 -2.35 1.10
N MET A 139 7.18 -2.12 0.44
CA MET A 139 5.94 -1.66 1.05
C MET A 139 4.76 -2.60 0.76
N ASP A 140 5.03 -3.83 0.39
CA ASP A 140 4.06 -4.85 -0.04
C ASP A 140 3.46 -5.67 1.12
N THR A 141 3.55 -5.18 2.34
CA THR A 141 3.10 -5.90 3.55
C THR A 141 1.58 -6.05 3.63
N GLY A 142 0.80 -5.23 2.91
CA GLY A 142 -0.65 -5.16 3.08
C GLY A 142 -1.11 -4.66 4.46
N LEU A 143 -0.18 -4.24 5.31
CA LEU A 143 -0.48 -3.69 6.62
C LEU A 143 -0.78 -2.20 6.52
N HIS A 144 -1.81 -1.76 7.23
CA HIS A 144 -2.15 -0.35 7.33
C HIS A 144 -0.99 0.46 7.95
N PRO A 145 -0.72 1.68 7.48
CA PRO A 145 0.34 2.52 8.02
C PRO A 145 0.11 3.00 9.47
N ALA A 146 -1.07 2.80 10.02
CA ALA A 146 -1.38 3.24 11.38
C ALA A 146 -0.58 2.46 12.44
N ASN A 147 0.36 3.13 13.08
CA ASN A 147 0.93 2.73 14.36
C ASN A 147 0.11 3.36 15.48
N LEU A 148 -0.07 2.63 16.57
CA LEU A 148 -0.59 3.16 17.82
C LEU A 148 0.58 3.30 18.79
N GLY A 149 0.73 4.48 19.39
CA GLY A 149 1.79 4.75 20.34
C GLY A 149 1.50 6.02 21.13
N PHE A 150 2.11 6.14 22.31
CA PHE A 150 1.96 7.31 23.18
C PHE A 150 3.19 8.21 23.12
N THR A 151 4.31 7.71 22.63
CA THR A 151 5.57 8.43 22.53
C THR A 151 6.09 8.46 21.11
N ARG A 152 6.91 9.45 20.78
CA ARG A 152 7.51 9.54 19.44
C ARG A 152 8.36 8.32 19.08
N LYS A 153 8.99 7.70 20.07
CA LYS A 153 9.82 6.51 19.87
C LYS A 153 9.04 5.31 19.34
N ASP A 154 7.74 5.22 19.67
CA ASP A 154 6.88 4.13 19.23
C ASP A 154 6.62 4.16 17.71
N PHE A 155 6.91 5.31 17.08
CA PHE A 155 6.74 5.52 15.65
C PHE A 155 8.05 5.44 14.85
N VAL A 156 9.18 5.20 15.51
CA VAL A 156 10.46 4.93 14.85
C VAL A 156 10.61 3.42 14.72
N GLU A 157 10.51 2.94 13.49
CA GLU A 157 10.68 1.52 13.17
C GLU A 157 12.16 1.24 12.91
N ASP A 158 12.76 0.40 13.73
CA ASP A 158 14.15 -0.01 13.62
C ASP A 158 14.34 -1.18 12.62
N LYS A 159 15.59 -1.49 12.30
CA LYS A 159 15.98 -2.58 11.41
C LYS A 159 15.34 -3.92 11.83
N LYS A 160 15.26 -4.19 13.14
CA LYS A 160 14.72 -5.42 13.68
C LYS A 160 13.23 -5.55 13.36
N VAL A 161 12.43 -4.52 13.64
CA VAL A 161 10.99 -4.51 13.33
C VAL A 161 10.74 -4.71 11.83
N LEU A 162 11.57 -4.07 10.97
CA LEU A 162 11.45 -4.18 9.53
C LEU A 162 11.80 -5.58 9.00
N THR A 163 12.80 -6.25 9.58
CA THR A 163 13.19 -7.62 9.21
C THR A 163 12.22 -8.66 9.77
N ASP A 164 11.73 -8.51 11.00
CA ASP A 164 10.74 -9.40 11.61
C ASP A 164 9.45 -9.41 10.80
N ARG A 165 9.06 -8.26 10.26
CA ARG A 165 7.90 -8.15 9.35
C ARG A 165 8.09 -8.95 8.06
N SER A 166 9.31 -9.04 7.52
CA SER A 166 9.62 -9.92 6.40
C SER A 166 9.51 -11.40 6.76
N ARG A 167 10.00 -11.79 7.93
CA ARG A 167 9.85 -13.18 8.43
C ARG A 167 8.39 -13.58 8.60
N GLU A 168 7.57 -12.69 9.15
CA GLU A 168 6.13 -12.93 9.30
C GLU A 168 5.42 -13.10 7.96
N LEU A 169 5.81 -12.32 6.95
CA LEU A 169 5.24 -12.42 5.61
C LEU A 169 5.66 -13.70 4.90
N ALA A 170 6.92 -14.10 5.05
CA ALA A 170 7.43 -15.38 4.53
C ALA A 170 6.68 -16.56 5.15
N ALA A 171 6.48 -16.55 6.47
CA ALA A 171 5.70 -17.57 7.18
C ALA A 171 4.24 -17.67 6.69
N LYS A 172 3.65 -16.55 6.22
CA LYS A 172 2.30 -16.50 5.63
C LYS A 172 2.26 -16.83 4.13
N GLY A 173 3.39 -17.17 3.50
CA GLY A 173 3.49 -17.54 2.10
C GLY A 173 3.35 -16.39 1.09
N LYS A 174 3.31 -15.14 1.53
CA LYS A 174 3.18 -13.96 0.66
C LYS A 174 4.46 -13.61 -0.10
N GLU A 175 5.62 -13.99 0.40
CA GLU A 175 6.90 -13.76 -0.27
C GLU A 175 7.00 -14.54 -1.59
N ARG A 176 6.36 -15.69 -1.67
CA ARG A 176 6.28 -16.52 -2.88
C ARG A 176 5.54 -15.85 -4.04
N LEU A 177 4.49 -15.10 -3.75
CA LEU A 177 3.73 -14.32 -4.74
C LEU A 177 4.57 -13.18 -5.34
N TYR A 178 5.53 -12.67 -4.59
CA TYR A 178 6.42 -11.62 -5.03
C TYR A 178 7.51 -12.11 -6.00
N GLU A 179 8.15 -13.24 -5.73
CA GLU A 179 9.13 -13.84 -6.67
C GLU A 179 8.48 -14.14 -8.03
N GLU A 180 7.23 -14.60 -8.03
CA GLU A 180 6.48 -14.82 -9.27
C GLU A 180 6.18 -13.52 -10.02
N SER A 181 5.92 -12.42 -9.33
CA SER A 181 5.64 -11.12 -9.95
C SER A 181 6.90 -10.51 -10.60
N VAL A 182 8.03 -10.58 -9.91
CA VAL A 182 9.33 -10.10 -10.44
C VAL A 182 9.80 -10.95 -11.63
N SER A 183 9.55 -12.26 -11.60
CA SER A 183 9.90 -13.13 -12.73
C SER A 183 9.12 -12.78 -14.01
N ARG A 184 7.90 -12.24 -13.88
CA ARG A 184 7.11 -11.74 -15.02
C ARG A 184 7.68 -10.47 -15.66
N TYR A 185 8.25 -9.57 -14.85
CA TYR A 185 8.87 -8.34 -15.38
C TYR A 185 10.30 -8.53 -15.92
N ARG A 186 11.00 -9.60 -15.53
CA ARG A 186 12.32 -9.96 -16.09
C ARG A 186 12.28 -10.65 -17.47
N LYS A 187 11.08 -10.91 -18.00
CA LYS A 187 10.89 -11.57 -19.31
C LYS A 187 10.56 -10.59 -20.44
N VAL A 188 10.81 -9.28 -20.26
CA VAL A 188 10.70 -8.26 -21.31
C VAL A 188 12.09 -7.86 -21.78
#